data_f8ec385b1b1e665deb0425aea9dcd773
#
_entry.id   f8ec385b1b1e665deb0425aea9dcd773
#
_cell.length_a   1.000
_cell.length_b   1.000
_cell.length_c   1.000
_cell.angle_alpha   90.00
_cell.angle_beta   90.00
_cell.angle_gamma   90.00
#
_symmetry.space_group_name_H-M   'P 1'
#
loop_
_entity.id
_entity.type
_entity.pdbx_description
1 polymer ?
#
loop_
_entity_poly.entity_id
_entity_poly.type
_entity_poly.pdbx_seq_one_letter_code
_entity_poly.pdbx_strand_id
1 'polypeptide(L)'
;MTPPSADLGGRVAGRQIRRLVEALEQPRAREDLFLSTVAEAVLARRLLESGCTIDIERPTAGGRHADFFVTRGGVDLWVHVKRIGAPPSTEPDRPLPAELSALTAIHRPIAMAVRWSPTADAAGLVALRDALEQFALQASVGDEIVVRADDGTWLGAARIAAPSLGGNVVLRTGADAGWEAAVPRVQRLLRKGYSQFMPGATNVICMASDTAAACETVENALLGTVIERWDRFPPRGHRVAHGRAEDGFWSRGQYEMSTLVAWFPIDASATPRVWERSPFGTGHAPDPAAAALLREVLQAARETW
;
A
#
# COMPACT_ATOMS: atom_id res chain seq x y z
N MET A 1 4.14 -48.03 22.12
CA MET A 1 4.76 -47.33 20.94
C MET A 1 4.24 -45.92 20.92
N THR A 2 5.09 -44.97 21.30
CA THR A 2 4.80 -43.54 21.41
C THR A 2 5.09 -42.87 20.07
N PRO A 3 4.23 -42.01 19.52
CA PRO A 3 4.54 -41.33 18.29
C PRO A 3 5.48 -40.13 18.54
N PRO A 4 6.59 -40.02 17.82
CA PRO A 4 7.54 -38.91 17.96
C PRO A 4 7.27 -37.84 16.87
N SER A 5 6.26 -36.99 16.98
CA SER A 5 6.04 -36.01 15.93
C SER A 5 5.74 -34.57 16.39
N ALA A 6 5.52 -34.32 17.67
CA ALA A 6 5.15 -32.97 18.13
C ALA A 6 6.34 -32.00 18.34
N ASP A 7 7.57 -32.51 18.53
CA ASP A 7 8.73 -31.68 18.91
C ASP A 7 9.58 -31.17 17.72
N LEU A 8 9.42 -31.77 16.53
CA LEU A 8 10.19 -31.36 15.36
C LEU A 8 9.65 -30.05 14.70
N GLY A 9 8.34 -29.84 14.72
CA GLY A 9 7.72 -28.63 14.17
C GLY A 9 8.11 -27.37 14.93
N GLY A 10 8.11 -27.41 16.26
CA GLY A 10 8.51 -26.28 17.10
C GLY A 10 9.99 -25.88 16.96
N ARG A 11 10.88 -26.86 16.71
CA ARG A 11 12.31 -26.61 16.51
C ARG A 11 12.64 -26.05 15.12
N VAL A 12 11.85 -26.38 14.11
CA VAL A 12 12.00 -25.82 12.75
C VAL A 12 11.54 -24.36 12.74
N ALA A 13 10.36 -24.07 13.27
CA ALA A 13 9.84 -22.71 13.40
C ALA A 13 10.81 -21.81 14.19
N GLY A 14 11.36 -22.28 15.31
CA GLY A 14 12.30 -21.52 16.13
C GLY A 14 13.63 -21.20 15.43
N ARG A 15 14.11 -22.05 14.50
CA ARG A 15 15.31 -21.77 13.68
C ARG A 15 15.03 -20.75 12.58
N GLN A 16 13.87 -20.81 11.98
CA GLN A 16 13.49 -19.91 10.88
C GLN A 16 13.22 -18.49 11.39
N ILE A 17 12.56 -18.36 12.56
CA ILE A 17 12.38 -17.07 13.23
C ILE A 17 13.73 -16.47 13.60
N ARG A 18 14.67 -17.29 14.05
CA ARG A 18 16.03 -16.82 14.39
C ARG A 18 16.73 -16.22 13.17
N ARG A 19 16.59 -16.81 11.96
CA ARG A 19 17.09 -16.23 10.71
C ARG A 19 16.47 -14.88 10.37
N LEU A 20 15.17 -14.72 10.60
CA LEU A 20 14.50 -13.41 10.45
C LEU A 20 15.05 -12.38 11.43
N VAL A 21 15.27 -12.77 12.69
CA VAL A 21 15.87 -11.89 13.71
C VAL A 21 17.31 -11.55 13.35
N GLU A 22 18.11 -12.54 12.94
CA GLU A 22 19.50 -12.33 12.49
C GLU A 22 19.55 -11.40 11.27
N ALA A 23 18.59 -11.50 10.33
CA ALA A 23 18.48 -10.58 9.19
C ALA A 23 18.15 -9.15 9.63
N LEU A 24 17.40 -8.97 10.72
CA LEU A 24 17.11 -7.66 11.31
C LEU A 24 18.32 -7.06 12.04
N GLU A 25 19.23 -7.89 12.53
CA GLU A 25 20.45 -7.47 13.26
C GLU A 25 21.64 -7.13 12.34
N GLN A 26 21.58 -7.53 11.04
CA GLN A 26 22.66 -7.24 10.10
C GLN A 26 22.77 -5.74 9.80
N PRO A 27 23.99 -5.20 9.56
CA PRO A 27 24.20 -3.81 9.19
C PRO A 27 23.40 -3.47 7.94
N ARG A 28 22.57 -2.45 8.03
CA ARG A 28 21.53 -2.10 7.06
C ARG A 28 22.13 -1.41 5.84
N ALA A 29 22.44 -2.16 4.80
CA ALA A 29 22.90 -1.58 3.54
C ALA A 29 21.80 -0.84 2.76
N ARG A 30 20.51 -1.15 3.07
CA ARG A 30 19.33 -0.53 2.42
C ARG A 30 18.13 -0.56 3.37
N GLU A 31 17.61 0.61 3.68
CA GLU A 31 16.42 0.81 4.52
C GLU A 31 15.20 0.04 4.00
N ASP A 32 14.98 0.03 2.68
CA ASP A 32 13.86 -0.69 2.06
C ASP A 32 13.89 -2.20 2.31
N LEU A 33 15.07 -2.82 2.29
CA LEU A 33 15.20 -4.26 2.56
C LEU A 33 14.89 -4.57 4.03
N PHE A 34 15.38 -3.73 4.93
CA PHE A 34 15.10 -3.84 6.37
C PHE A 34 13.60 -3.75 6.65
N LEU A 35 12.93 -2.71 6.13
CA LEU A 35 11.50 -2.50 6.37
C LEU A 35 10.65 -3.60 5.71
N SER A 36 11.09 -4.20 4.61
CA SER A 36 10.45 -5.39 4.03
C SER A 36 10.55 -6.58 4.98
N THR A 37 11.72 -6.80 5.57
CA THR A 37 11.92 -7.86 6.58
C THR A 37 11.10 -7.61 7.84
N VAL A 38 10.95 -6.34 8.27
CA VAL A 38 10.04 -5.98 9.38
C VAL A 38 8.59 -6.35 9.06
N ALA A 39 8.12 -6.07 7.84
CA ALA A 39 6.76 -6.43 7.43
C ALA A 39 6.53 -7.95 7.48
N GLU A 40 7.49 -8.73 7.00
CA GLU A 40 7.45 -10.20 7.10
C GLU A 40 7.45 -10.66 8.56
N ALA A 41 8.30 -10.08 9.41
CA ALA A 41 8.38 -10.43 10.83
C ALA A 41 7.08 -10.10 11.59
N VAL A 42 6.43 -8.97 11.29
CA VAL A 42 5.13 -8.60 11.87
C VAL A 42 4.05 -9.61 11.49
N LEU A 43 3.99 -10.01 10.22
CA LEU A 43 3.02 -11.01 9.77
C LEU A 43 3.31 -12.40 10.37
N ALA A 44 4.58 -12.84 10.35
CA ALA A 44 4.99 -14.11 10.94
C ALA A 44 4.61 -14.20 12.43
N ARG A 45 4.82 -13.13 13.19
CA ARG A 45 4.42 -13.04 14.58
C ARG A 45 2.91 -13.22 14.75
N ARG A 46 2.08 -12.51 13.98
CA ARG A 46 0.61 -12.64 14.04
C ARG A 46 0.13 -14.05 13.71
N LEU A 47 0.74 -14.68 12.69
CA LEU A 47 0.45 -16.06 12.31
C LEU A 47 0.74 -17.04 13.47
N LEU A 48 1.89 -16.91 14.12
CA LEU A 48 2.29 -17.75 15.23
C LEU A 48 1.42 -17.54 16.48
N GLU A 49 1.13 -16.29 16.82
CA GLU A 49 0.23 -15.92 17.92
C GLU A 49 -1.18 -16.48 17.71
N SER A 50 -1.61 -16.63 16.45
CA SER A 50 -2.86 -17.28 16.07
C SER A 50 -2.78 -18.82 16.00
N GLY A 51 -1.66 -19.42 16.40
CA GLY A 51 -1.48 -20.88 16.42
C GLY A 51 -1.24 -21.52 15.06
N CYS A 52 -0.82 -20.74 14.05
CA CYS A 52 -0.40 -21.28 12.77
C CYS A 52 1.00 -21.91 12.85
N THR A 53 1.25 -22.93 12.05
CA THR A 53 2.60 -23.39 11.72
C THR A 53 3.05 -22.66 10.46
N ILE A 54 4.28 -22.14 10.44
CA ILE A 54 4.86 -21.44 9.29
C ILE A 54 6.16 -22.12 8.84
N ASP A 55 6.35 -22.18 7.52
CA ASP A 55 7.60 -22.55 6.85
C ASP A 55 8.03 -21.37 5.98
N ILE A 56 9.26 -20.87 6.17
CA ILE A 56 9.75 -19.63 5.56
C ILE A 56 10.50 -19.96 4.27
N GLU A 57 10.37 -19.09 3.24
CA GLU A 57 11.07 -19.21 1.96
C GLU A 57 10.82 -20.55 1.26
N ARG A 58 9.59 -21.03 1.28
CA ARG A 58 9.26 -22.30 0.64
C ARG A 58 9.29 -22.18 -0.89
N PRO A 59 10.02 -23.08 -1.59
CA PRO A 59 10.10 -23.04 -3.05
C PRO A 59 8.72 -23.27 -3.70
N THR A 60 8.41 -22.49 -4.73
CA THR A 60 7.24 -22.69 -5.59
C THR A 60 7.63 -23.40 -6.89
N ALA A 61 6.66 -23.96 -7.61
CA ALA A 61 6.90 -24.70 -8.84
C ALA A 61 7.62 -23.89 -9.93
N GLY A 62 7.54 -22.55 -9.88
CA GLY A 62 8.21 -21.63 -10.81
C GLY A 62 9.67 -21.29 -10.45
N GLY A 63 10.30 -22.00 -9.50
CA GLY A 63 11.66 -21.71 -9.04
C GLY A 63 11.81 -20.44 -8.22
N ARG A 64 10.70 -19.85 -7.77
CA ARG A 64 10.63 -18.73 -6.84
C ARG A 64 10.29 -19.24 -5.44
N HIS A 65 10.23 -18.34 -4.48
CA HIS A 65 9.87 -18.69 -3.12
C HIS A 65 8.61 -17.92 -2.69
N ALA A 66 7.73 -18.60 -1.94
CA ALA A 66 6.75 -17.93 -1.10
C ALA A 66 7.44 -17.45 0.16
N ASP A 67 7.05 -16.30 0.66
CA ASP A 67 7.63 -15.77 1.89
C ASP A 67 7.26 -16.67 3.07
N PHE A 68 6.01 -17.18 3.09
CA PHE A 68 5.57 -18.19 4.06
C PHE A 68 4.69 -19.27 3.41
N PHE A 69 4.83 -20.50 3.89
CA PHE A 69 3.81 -21.52 3.79
C PHE A 69 3.20 -21.71 5.17
N VAL A 70 1.89 -21.55 5.27
CA VAL A 70 1.15 -21.49 6.53
C VAL A 70 0.18 -22.65 6.60
N THR A 71 0.15 -23.36 7.73
CA THR A 71 -0.81 -24.44 7.96
C THR A 71 -1.51 -24.26 9.30
N ARG A 72 -2.84 -24.43 9.32
CA ARG A 72 -3.65 -24.44 10.54
C ARG A 72 -5.00 -25.10 10.27
N GLY A 73 -5.37 -26.10 11.08
CA GLY A 73 -6.70 -26.72 11.04
C GLY A 73 -7.09 -27.33 9.69
N GLY A 74 -6.13 -27.83 8.91
CA GLY A 74 -6.36 -28.36 7.57
C GLY A 74 -6.40 -27.30 6.46
N VAL A 75 -6.16 -26.03 6.79
CA VAL A 75 -6.01 -24.94 5.81
C VAL A 75 -4.54 -24.75 5.50
N ASP A 76 -4.20 -24.75 4.22
CA ASP A 76 -2.85 -24.51 3.69
C ASP A 76 -2.81 -23.25 2.86
N LEU A 77 -1.93 -22.30 3.20
CA LEU A 77 -1.78 -21.02 2.52
C LEU A 77 -0.35 -20.79 2.04
N TRP A 78 -0.20 -20.33 0.81
CA TRP A 78 1.04 -19.80 0.27
C TRP A 78 0.98 -18.27 0.32
N VAL A 79 1.78 -17.68 1.20
CA VAL A 79 1.70 -16.25 1.51
C VAL A 79 2.86 -15.51 0.88
N HIS A 80 2.54 -14.44 0.15
CA HIS A 80 3.48 -13.56 -0.54
C HIS A 80 3.38 -12.15 0.04
N VAL A 81 4.38 -11.73 0.82
CA VAL A 81 4.40 -10.41 1.44
C VAL A 81 5.00 -9.38 0.48
N LYS A 82 4.33 -8.26 0.34
CA LYS A 82 4.83 -7.12 -0.45
C LYS A 82 4.67 -5.84 0.35
N ARG A 83 5.76 -5.12 0.53
CA ARG A 83 5.73 -3.84 1.22
C ARG A 83 5.48 -2.70 0.24
N ILE A 84 4.55 -1.84 0.62
CA ILE A 84 4.32 -0.55 -0.03
C ILE A 84 5.23 0.46 0.70
N GLY A 85 6.49 0.53 0.30
CA GLY A 85 7.41 1.52 0.82
C GLY A 85 7.15 2.91 0.21
N ALA A 86 7.83 3.95 0.65
CA ALA A 86 7.88 5.22 -0.05
C ALA A 86 8.42 5.01 -1.49
N PRO A 87 7.98 5.76 -2.51
CA PRO A 87 8.62 5.72 -3.81
C PRO A 87 10.11 6.01 -3.60
N PRO A 88 11.02 5.29 -4.32
CA PRO A 88 12.41 5.68 -4.30
C PRO A 88 12.46 7.16 -4.71
N SER A 89 13.05 7.97 -3.86
CA SER A 89 13.32 9.36 -4.22
C SER A 89 14.27 9.33 -5.41
N THR A 90 13.74 9.55 -6.60
CA THR A 90 14.57 9.80 -7.79
C THR A 90 15.10 11.24 -7.76
N GLU A 91 14.54 12.07 -6.89
CA GLU A 91 15.04 13.42 -6.63
C GLU A 91 15.90 13.40 -5.37
N PRO A 92 17.10 13.97 -5.41
CA PRO A 92 17.90 14.17 -4.21
C PRO A 92 17.09 14.95 -3.19
N ASP A 93 17.25 14.61 -1.92
CA ASP A 93 16.64 15.35 -0.81
C ASP A 93 17.08 16.82 -0.93
N ARG A 94 16.22 17.64 -1.51
CA ARG A 94 16.49 19.06 -1.67
C ARG A 94 15.94 19.81 -0.48
N PRO A 95 16.71 20.68 0.12
CA PRO A 95 16.20 21.54 1.17
C PRO A 95 14.99 22.33 0.62
N LEU A 96 13.95 22.39 1.43
CA LEU A 96 12.75 23.16 1.10
C LEU A 96 13.15 24.64 0.88
N PRO A 97 12.84 25.23 -0.31
CA PRO A 97 13.10 26.63 -0.55
C PRO A 97 12.43 27.52 0.51
N ALA A 98 13.12 28.59 0.89
CA ALA A 98 12.62 29.53 1.91
C ALA A 98 11.24 30.08 1.54
N GLU A 99 11.03 30.36 0.26
CA GLU A 99 9.76 30.85 -0.30
C GLU A 99 8.61 29.87 -0.03
N LEU A 100 8.83 28.57 -0.21
CA LEU A 100 7.80 27.54 0.02
C LEU A 100 7.62 27.22 1.50
N SER A 101 8.63 27.44 2.34
CA SER A 101 8.50 27.20 3.77
C SER A 101 7.44 28.10 4.44
N ALA A 102 7.17 29.28 3.87
CA ALA A 102 6.12 30.20 4.33
C ALA A 102 4.72 29.55 4.33
N LEU A 103 4.47 28.56 3.47
CA LEU A 103 3.19 27.83 3.42
C LEU A 103 2.85 27.10 4.73
N THR A 104 3.85 26.76 5.54
CA THR A 104 3.63 26.14 6.86
C THR A 104 2.99 27.06 7.89
N ALA A 105 2.98 28.38 7.63
CA ALA A 105 2.29 29.36 8.47
C ALA A 105 0.77 29.42 8.23
N ILE A 106 0.27 28.83 7.15
CA ILE A 106 -1.16 28.82 6.84
C ILE A 106 -1.89 27.99 7.90
N HIS A 107 -2.84 28.62 8.56
CA HIS A 107 -3.65 27.97 9.62
C HIS A 107 -4.74 27.08 9.00
N ARG A 108 -4.35 25.85 8.65
CA ARG A 108 -5.22 24.83 8.09
C ARG A 108 -4.69 23.42 8.40
N PRO A 109 -5.49 22.51 8.97
CA PRO A 109 -5.05 21.18 9.41
C PRO A 109 -4.97 20.20 8.23
N ILE A 110 -4.09 20.45 7.27
CA ILE A 110 -3.88 19.61 6.08
C ILE A 110 -2.40 19.27 5.88
N ALA A 111 -2.15 18.10 5.31
CA ALA A 111 -0.85 17.72 4.78
C ALA A 111 -0.85 17.94 3.26
N MET A 112 0.04 18.79 2.78
CA MET A 112 0.18 19.16 1.37
C MET A 112 1.50 18.60 0.83
N ALA A 113 1.43 17.73 -0.16
CA ALA A 113 2.57 17.25 -0.92
C ALA A 113 2.94 18.29 -1.96
N VAL A 114 4.21 18.68 -2.03
CA VAL A 114 4.71 19.74 -2.93
C VAL A 114 5.92 19.27 -3.72
N ARG A 115 5.93 19.56 -5.01
CA ARG A 115 7.09 19.40 -5.91
C ARG A 115 7.35 20.72 -6.62
N TRP A 116 8.61 21.02 -6.90
CA TRP A 116 9.00 22.22 -7.62
C TRP A 116 10.09 21.92 -8.66
N SER A 117 10.16 22.74 -9.67
CA SER A 117 11.17 22.63 -10.72
C SER A 117 12.58 22.86 -10.12
N PRO A 118 13.54 21.99 -10.45
CA PRO A 118 14.93 22.21 -10.06
C PRO A 118 15.55 23.45 -10.69
N THR A 119 14.95 23.94 -11.76
CA THR A 119 15.41 25.08 -12.53
C THR A 119 14.58 26.36 -12.26
N ALA A 120 13.61 26.30 -11.32
CA ALA A 120 12.85 27.48 -10.93
C ALA A 120 13.79 28.47 -10.24
N ASP A 121 13.78 29.70 -10.74
CA ASP A 121 14.45 30.82 -10.11
C ASP A 121 13.62 31.38 -8.93
N ALA A 122 14.14 32.40 -8.25
CA ALA A 122 13.46 33.01 -7.10
C ALA A 122 12.08 33.58 -7.48
N ALA A 123 11.92 34.16 -8.66
CA ALA A 123 10.64 34.69 -9.12
C ALA A 123 9.63 33.55 -9.39
N GLY A 124 10.07 32.47 -10.01
CA GLY A 124 9.26 31.27 -10.23
C GLY A 124 8.84 30.59 -8.92
N LEU A 125 9.72 30.55 -7.90
CA LEU A 125 9.40 30.02 -6.58
C LEU A 125 8.38 30.87 -5.84
N VAL A 126 8.46 32.21 -5.97
CA VAL A 126 7.46 33.16 -5.43
C VAL A 126 6.12 32.95 -6.11
N ALA A 127 6.08 32.89 -7.43
CA ALA A 127 4.84 32.64 -8.18
C ALA A 127 4.23 31.27 -7.81
N LEU A 128 5.07 30.23 -7.66
CA LEU A 128 4.61 28.92 -7.19
C LEU A 128 4.01 29.02 -5.77
N ARG A 129 4.71 29.66 -4.82
CA ARG A 129 4.21 29.88 -3.46
C ARG A 129 2.83 30.52 -3.46
N ASP A 130 2.66 31.63 -4.19
CA ASP A 130 1.40 32.38 -4.22
C ASP A 130 0.23 31.54 -4.76
N ALA A 131 0.48 30.78 -5.81
CA ALA A 131 -0.52 29.83 -6.34
C ALA A 131 -0.84 28.71 -5.33
N LEU A 132 0.16 28.17 -4.65
CA LEU A 132 -0.03 27.13 -3.65
C LEU A 132 -0.71 27.64 -2.37
N GLU A 133 -0.49 28.89 -1.99
CA GLU A 133 -1.20 29.53 -0.87
C GLU A 133 -2.70 29.60 -1.16
N GLN A 134 -3.10 30.10 -2.32
CA GLN A 134 -4.50 30.15 -2.74
C GLN A 134 -5.11 28.75 -2.82
N PHE A 135 -4.38 27.80 -3.37
CA PHE A 135 -4.81 26.40 -3.42
C PHE A 135 -4.98 25.83 -2.02
N ALA A 136 -4.01 26.00 -1.12
CA ALA A 136 -4.07 25.50 0.23
C ALA A 136 -5.27 26.02 1.02
N LEU A 137 -5.73 27.26 0.76
CA LEU A 137 -6.87 27.86 1.45
C LEU A 137 -8.23 27.26 1.02
N GLN A 138 -8.35 26.72 -0.20
CA GLN A 138 -9.64 26.33 -0.79
C GLN A 138 -9.77 24.83 -1.07
N ALA A 139 -8.65 24.15 -1.34
CA ALA A 139 -8.64 22.76 -1.79
C ALA A 139 -9.07 21.75 -0.72
N SER A 140 -9.65 20.65 -1.14
CA SER A 140 -10.02 19.51 -0.32
C SER A 140 -8.99 18.38 -0.44
N VAL A 141 -9.03 17.41 0.48
CA VAL A 141 -8.18 16.21 0.39
C VAL A 141 -8.41 15.50 -0.94
N GLY A 142 -7.32 15.24 -1.65
CA GLY A 142 -7.32 14.63 -2.98
C GLY A 142 -7.21 15.63 -4.13
N ASP A 143 -7.47 16.92 -3.91
CA ASP A 143 -7.31 17.95 -4.94
C ASP A 143 -5.83 18.15 -5.31
N GLU A 144 -5.61 18.49 -6.58
CA GLU A 144 -4.27 18.70 -7.16
C GLU A 144 -4.22 20.01 -7.97
N ILE A 145 -3.06 20.65 -7.95
CA ILE A 145 -2.75 21.81 -8.78
C ILE A 145 -1.41 21.61 -9.49
N VAL A 146 -1.34 22.04 -10.76
CA VAL A 146 -0.09 22.17 -11.52
C VAL A 146 0.11 23.63 -11.84
N VAL A 147 1.25 24.18 -11.46
CA VAL A 147 1.60 25.59 -11.66
C VAL A 147 2.64 25.70 -12.77
N ARG A 148 2.37 26.60 -13.72
CA ARG A 148 3.27 26.93 -14.83
C ARG A 148 3.49 28.43 -14.87
N ALA A 149 4.64 28.86 -15.38
CA ALA A 149 4.90 30.25 -15.73
C ALA A 149 4.11 30.65 -17.00
N ASP A 150 4.08 31.94 -17.30
CA ASP A 150 3.37 32.49 -18.47
C ASP A 150 3.88 31.91 -19.82
N ASP A 151 5.14 31.55 -19.86
CA ASP A 151 5.78 30.89 -21.03
C ASP A 151 5.48 29.38 -21.12
N GLY A 152 4.67 28.83 -20.21
CA GLY A 152 4.32 27.41 -20.12
C GLY A 152 5.34 26.56 -19.36
N THR A 153 6.47 27.12 -18.89
CA THR A 153 7.47 26.41 -18.11
C THR A 153 6.85 25.86 -16.83
N TRP A 154 7.08 24.59 -16.52
CA TRP A 154 6.59 23.97 -15.30
C TRP A 154 7.35 24.50 -14.07
N LEU A 155 6.63 25.12 -13.15
CA LEU A 155 7.17 25.63 -11.89
C LEU A 155 7.06 24.62 -10.75
N GLY A 156 5.92 23.92 -10.68
CA GLY A 156 5.69 22.96 -9.62
C GLY A 156 4.28 22.41 -9.61
N ALA A 157 3.99 21.61 -8.60
CA ALA A 157 2.68 21.05 -8.40
C ALA A 157 2.45 20.77 -6.91
N ALA A 158 1.19 20.76 -6.46
CA ALA A 158 0.81 20.36 -5.12
C ALA A 158 -0.45 19.51 -5.10
N ARG A 159 -0.58 18.69 -4.04
CA ARG A 159 -1.75 17.88 -3.74
C ARG A 159 -2.05 17.93 -2.25
N ILE A 160 -3.33 18.01 -1.90
CA ILE A 160 -3.74 17.81 -0.50
C ILE A 160 -3.77 16.29 -0.24
N ALA A 161 -2.76 15.79 0.48
CA ALA A 161 -2.55 14.36 0.66
C ALA A 161 -3.42 13.74 1.76
N ALA A 162 -3.66 14.49 2.85
CA ALA A 162 -4.42 14.01 4.01
C ALA A 162 -4.83 15.17 4.92
N PRO A 163 -5.76 14.96 5.87
CA PRO A 163 -5.89 15.83 7.03
C PRO A 163 -4.61 15.77 7.87
N SER A 164 -4.28 16.84 8.58
CA SER A 164 -3.17 16.89 9.56
C SER A 164 -3.72 17.01 10.97
N LEU A 165 -3.03 16.45 11.95
CA LEU A 165 -3.34 16.61 13.38
C LEU A 165 -2.93 17.98 13.92
N GLY A 166 -2.07 18.72 13.21
CA GLY A 166 -1.65 20.07 13.56
C GLY A 166 -2.66 21.13 13.10
N GLY A 167 -2.58 22.35 13.68
CA GLY A 167 -3.42 23.47 13.27
C GLY A 167 -3.01 24.10 11.94
N ASN A 168 -1.79 23.83 11.47
CA ASN A 168 -1.19 24.44 10.29
C ASN A 168 -0.95 23.43 9.17
N VAL A 169 -0.68 23.96 7.97
CA VAL A 169 -0.26 23.15 6.82
C VAL A 169 1.05 22.45 7.12
N VAL A 170 1.07 21.13 6.91
CA VAL A 170 2.26 20.31 6.95
C VAL A 170 2.71 20.04 5.51
N LEU A 171 3.92 20.53 5.16
CA LEU A 171 4.48 20.25 3.84
C LEU A 171 5.15 18.89 3.81
N ARG A 172 4.88 18.13 2.75
CA ARG A 172 5.57 16.89 2.41
C ARG A 172 6.31 17.09 1.09
N THR A 173 7.60 16.81 1.09
CA THR A 173 8.48 16.98 -0.06
C THR A 173 9.20 15.69 -0.40
N GLY A 174 9.75 15.57 -1.60
CA GLY A 174 10.52 14.41 -2.01
C GLY A 174 9.70 13.11 -2.09
N ALA A 175 10.25 12.03 -1.59
CA ALA A 175 9.63 10.71 -1.60
C ALA A 175 8.31 10.64 -0.82
N ASP A 176 8.16 11.46 0.21
CA ASP A 176 6.96 11.51 1.05
C ASP A 176 5.79 12.23 0.36
N ALA A 177 6.04 12.90 -0.75
CA ALA A 177 5.00 13.60 -1.50
C ALA A 177 3.99 12.67 -2.17
N GLY A 178 4.28 11.35 -2.26
CA GLY A 178 3.34 10.35 -2.78
C GLY A 178 2.86 10.60 -4.22
N TRP A 179 3.64 11.39 -4.98
CA TRP A 179 3.21 11.95 -6.26
C TRP A 179 3.22 10.96 -7.43
N GLU A 180 4.09 9.97 -7.39
CA GLU A 180 3.98 8.90 -8.37
C GLU A 180 2.71 8.12 -8.07
N ALA A 181 1.94 7.90 -9.13
CA ALA A 181 0.69 7.16 -9.09
C ALA A 181 0.82 5.91 -8.20
N ALA A 182 0.41 6.05 -6.93
CA ALA A 182 0.54 5.00 -5.92
C ALA A 182 -0.18 3.73 -6.36
N VAL A 183 -1.30 3.87 -7.09
CA VAL A 183 -2.07 2.77 -7.64
C VAL A 183 -1.26 1.92 -8.63
N PRO A 184 -0.62 2.44 -9.70
CA PRO A 184 0.22 1.64 -10.60
C PRO A 184 1.38 0.94 -9.89
N ARG A 185 1.95 1.56 -8.86
CA ARG A 185 3.01 0.95 -8.06
C ARG A 185 2.51 -0.24 -7.27
N VAL A 186 1.37 -0.11 -6.58
CA VAL A 186 0.73 -1.22 -5.87
C VAL A 186 0.37 -2.33 -6.85
N GLN A 187 -0.14 -2.01 -8.03
CA GLN A 187 -0.41 -3.00 -9.08
C GLN A 187 0.84 -3.76 -9.52
N ARG A 188 2.00 -3.09 -9.64
CA ARG A 188 3.28 -3.78 -9.92
C ARG A 188 3.65 -4.77 -8.82
N LEU A 189 3.45 -4.39 -7.55
CA LEU A 189 3.69 -5.28 -6.41
C LEU A 189 2.74 -6.49 -6.39
N LEU A 190 1.47 -6.28 -6.70
CA LEU A 190 0.47 -7.34 -6.85
C LEU A 190 0.86 -8.31 -7.97
N ARG A 191 1.27 -7.80 -9.15
CA ARG A 191 1.77 -8.63 -10.26
C ARG A 191 3.02 -9.40 -9.86
N LYS A 192 3.95 -8.77 -9.12
CA LYS A 192 5.15 -9.44 -8.60
C LYS A 192 4.77 -10.56 -7.62
N GLY A 193 3.81 -10.34 -6.72
CA GLY A 193 3.28 -11.37 -5.82
C GLY A 193 2.64 -12.52 -6.61
N TYR A 194 1.76 -12.19 -7.54
CA TYR A 194 1.08 -13.19 -8.39
C TYR A 194 2.06 -14.07 -9.17
N SER A 195 3.16 -13.49 -9.66
CA SER A 195 4.18 -14.26 -10.40
C SER A 195 4.93 -15.29 -9.54
N GLN A 196 4.74 -15.30 -8.23
CA GLN A 196 5.32 -16.25 -7.28
C GLN A 196 4.33 -17.34 -6.86
N PHE A 197 3.10 -17.31 -7.36
CA PHE A 197 2.06 -18.25 -6.94
C PHE A 197 2.43 -19.71 -7.18
N MET A 198 2.04 -20.54 -6.23
CA MET A 198 2.07 -22.01 -6.36
C MET A 198 0.82 -22.43 -7.14
N PRO A 199 0.95 -23.07 -8.31
CA PRO A 199 -0.19 -23.54 -9.09
C PRO A 199 -1.04 -24.56 -8.30
N GLY A 200 -2.37 -24.44 -8.41
CA GLY A 200 -3.31 -25.37 -7.78
C GLY A 200 -3.39 -25.25 -6.25
N ALA A 201 -2.78 -24.24 -5.65
CA ALA A 201 -2.80 -24.00 -4.22
C ALA A 201 -3.52 -22.68 -3.87
N THR A 202 -3.93 -22.55 -2.61
CA THR A 202 -4.47 -21.28 -2.10
C THR A 202 -3.34 -20.30 -1.85
N ASN A 203 -3.24 -19.29 -2.71
CA ASN A 203 -2.23 -18.24 -2.63
C ASN A 203 -2.83 -16.94 -2.09
N VAL A 204 -2.06 -16.22 -1.30
CA VAL A 204 -2.44 -14.93 -0.72
C VAL A 204 -1.34 -13.91 -0.94
N ILE A 205 -1.71 -12.70 -1.37
CA ILE A 205 -0.80 -11.56 -1.38
C ILE A 205 -1.12 -10.70 -0.16
N CYS A 206 -0.14 -10.55 0.73
CA CYS A 206 -0.23 -9.69 1.90
C CYS A 206 0.53 -8.39 1.64
N MET A 207 -0.19 -7.29 1.53
CA MET A 207 0.36 -5.95 1.33
C MET A 207 0.61 -5.30 2.68
N ALA A 208 1.83 -4.90 2.96
CA ALA A 208 2.20 -4.19 4.18
C ALA A 208 2.52 -2.72 3.88
N SER A 209 2.19 -1.82 4.78
CA SER A 209 2.54 -0.40 4.64
C SER A 209 2.81 0.28 5.98
N ASP A 210 3.53 1.38 5.91
CA ASP A 210 3.86 2.23 7.07
C ASP A 210 2.75 3.27 7.35
N THR A 211 1.70 3.34 6.50
CA THR A 211 0.63 4.33 6.63
C THR A 211 -0.74 3.72 6.39
N ALA A 212 -1.74 4.19 7.15
CA ALA A 212 -3.14 3.81 6.98
C ALA A 212 -3.72 4.20 5.60
N ALA A 213 -3.27 5.33 5.03
CA ALA A 213 -3.71 5.81 3.72
C ALA A 213 -3.41 4.84 2.57
N ALA A 214 -2.43 3.95 2.72
CA ALA A 214 -2.12 2.94 1.73
C ALA A 214 -3.24 1.91 1.54
N CYS A 215 -4.15 1.74 2.50
CA CYS A 215 -5.29 0.84 2.40
C CYS A 215 -6.19 1.17 1.21
N GLU A 216 -6.59 2.43 1.09
CA GLU A 216 -7.41 2.91 -0.04
C GLU A 216 -6.66 2.76 -1.37
N THR A 217 -5.34 2.99 -1.37
CA THR A 217 -4.52 2.77 -2.56
C THR A 217 -4.51 1.30 -2.99
N VAL A 218 -4.44 0.36 -2.03
CA VAL A 218 -4.53 -1.08 -2.32
C VAL A 218 -5.91 -1.42 -2.87
N GLU A 219 -6.96 -0.90 -2.29
CA GLU A 219 -8.33 -1.12 -2.74
C GLU A 219 -8.53 -0.62 -4.17
N ASN A 220 -8.09 0.61 -4.48
CA ASN A 220 -8.16 1.16 -5.84
C ASN A 220 -7.28 0.37 -6.82
N ALA A 221 -6.13 -0.12 -6.39
CA ALA A 221 -5.26 -0.96 -7.22
C ALA A 221 -5.88 -2.34 -7.53
N LEU A 222 -6.66 -2.90 -6.61
CA LEU A 222 -7.35 -4.19 -6.77
C LEU A 222 -8.61 -4.07 -7.61
N LEU A 223 -9.49 -3.14 -7.22
CA LEU A 223 -10.86 -3.07 -7.70
C LEU A 223 -11.05 -2.06 -8.83
N GLY A 224 -10.06 -1.22 -9.08
CA GLY A 224 -10.12 -0.09 -10.00
C GLY A 224 -10.40 1.24 -9.29
N THR A 225 -9.97 2.31 -9.94
CA THR A 225 -10.13 3.68 -9.44
C THR A 225 -11.61 4.05 -9.32
N VAL A 226 -11.99 4.68 -8.22
CA VAL A 226 -13.37 5.16 -8.03
C VAL A 226 -13.68 6.24 -9.06
N ILE A 227 -14.81 6.07 -9.74
CA ILE A 227 -15.33 7.04 -10.71
C ILE A 227 -16.61 7.63 -10.16
N GLU A 228 -16.65 8.96 -10.07
CA GLU A 228 -17.87 9.72 -9.83
C GLU A 228 -18.07 10.76 -10.92
N ARG A 229 -19.25 10.77 -11.53
CA ARG A 229 -19.66 11.79 -12.49
C ARG A 229 -20.87 12.51 -11.94
N TRP A 230 -20.78 13.83 -11.96
CA TRP A 230 -21.86 14.73 -11.55
C TRP A 230 -22.36 15.48 -12.76
N ASP A 231 -23.68 15.58 -12.88
CA ASP A 231 -24.28 16.43 -13.91
C ASP A 231 -24.08 17.91 -13.52
N ARG A 232 -23.69 18.73 -14.48
CA ARG A 232 -23.50 20.16 -14.29
C ARG A 232 -24.79 20.97 -14.48
N PHE A 233 -25.83 20.36 -15.05
CA PHE A 233 -27.03 21.08 -15.49
C PHE A 233 -28.23 21.10 -14.52
N PRO A 234 -28.50 20.13 -13.65
CA PRO A 234 -29.47 20.36 -12.60
C PRO A 234 -28.93 21.38 -11.61
N PRO A 235 -29.78 22.21 -11.00
CA PRO A 235 -29.34 23.32 -10.16
C PRO A 235 -28.52 22.91 -8.92
N ARG A 236 -28.21 21.64 -8.70
CA ARG A 236 -27.22 21.15 -7.73
C ARG A 236 -26.93 19.66 -7.94
N GLY A 237 -25.83 19.40 -8.55
CA GLY A 237 -25.05 18.16 -8.56
C GLY A 237 -25.80 16.85 -8.33
N HIS A 238 -26.58 16.38 -9.28
CA HIS A 238 -27.04 15.00 -9.25
C HIS A 238 -25.92 14.07 -9.74
N ARG A 239 -25.62 13.07 -8.92
CA ARG A 239 -24.68 12.02 -9.33
C ARG A 239 -25.30 11.25 -10.50
N VAL A 240 -24.67 11.31 -11.68
CA VAL A 240 -25.15 10.63 -12.90
C VAL A 240 -24.43 9.31 -13.14
N ALA A 241 -23.26 9.11 -12.56
CA ALA A 241 -22.54 7.83 -12.59
C ALA A 241 -21.69 7.66 -11.33
N HIS A 242 -21.68 6.44 -10.83
CA HIS A 242 -20.83 6.02 -9.73
C HIS A 242 -20.39 4.58 -9.96
N GLY A 243 -19.12 4.30 -9.74
CA GLY A 243 -18.56 2.97 -9.94
C GLY A 243 -17.05 2.97 -9.85
N ARG A 244 -16.45 1.93 -10.43
CA ARG A 244 -15.00 1.79 -10.53
C ARG A 244 -14.57 1.67 -11.98
N ALA A 245 -13.39 2.18 -12.30
CA ALA A 245 -12.75 1.99 -13.59
C ALA A 245 -12.32 0.52 -13.77
N GLU A 246 -12.18 0.12 -15.02
CA GLU A 246 -11.67 -1.22 -15.36
C GLU A 246 -10.12 -1.29 -15.35
N ASP A 247 -9.47 -0.49 -14.53
CA ASP A 247 -8.02 -0.38 -14.38
C ASP A 247 -7.49 -1.17 -13.18
N GLY A 248 -8.36 -1.86 -12.44
CA GLY A 248 -7.99 -2.66 -11.28
C GLY A 248 -7.25 -3.96 -11.64
N PHE A 249 -6.46 -4.46 -10.69
CA PHE A 249 -5.74 -5.73 -10.81
C PHE A 249 -6.69 -6.92 -11.05
N TRP A 250 -7.86 -6.91 -10.44
CA TRP A 250 -8.89 -7.93 -10.62
C TRP A 250 -9.88 -7.66 -11.76
N SER A 251 -9.71 -6.55 -12.47
CA SER A 251 -10.57 -6.21 -13.60
C SER A 251 -10.33 -7.13 -14.81
N ARG A 252 -11.33 -7.23 -15.68
CA ARG A 252 -11.26 -7.93 -16.98
C ARG A 252 -10.83 -9.40 -16.93
N GLY A 253 -11.13 -10.12 -15.87
CA GLY A 253 -10.76 -11.53 -15.76
C GLY A 253 -9.26 -11.80 -15.67
N GLN A 254 -8.42 -10.78 -15.45
CA GLN A 254 -6.98 -10.97 -15.29
C GLN A 254 -6.65 -11.55 -13.91
N TYR A 255 -5.51 -12.24 -13.80
CA TYR A 255 -4.98 -12.78 -12.54
C TYR A 255 -5.97 -13.65 -11.76
N GLU A 256 -6.65 -14.56 -12.46
CA GLU A 256 -7.78 -15.36 -11.95
C GLU A 256 -7.46 -16.17 -10.69
N MET A 257 -6.24 -16.68 -10.56
CA MET A 257 -5.82 -17.42 -9.38
C MET A 257 -5.59 -16.54 -8.14
N SER A 258 -5.61 -15.20 -8.30
CA SER A 258 -5.53 -14.26 -7.18
C SER A 258 -6.93 -14.03 -6.60
N THR A 259 -7.32 -14.88 -5.66
CA THR A 259 -8.66 -14.82 -5.04
C THR A 259 -8.67 -14.13 -3.68
N LEU A 260 -7.50 -14.00 -3.04
CA LEU A 260 -7.32 -13.42 -1.72
C LEU A 260 -6.18 -12.41 -1.72
N VAL A 261 -6.46 -11.20 -1.25
CA VAL A 261 -5.46 -10.18 -0.96
C VAL A 261 -5.75 -9.60 0.41
N ALA A 262 -4.71 -9.40 1.20
CA ALA A 262 -4.81 -8.75 2.50
C ALA A 262 -3.93 -7.49 2.54
N TRP A 263 -4.32 -6.52 3.35
CA TRP A 263 -3.49 -5.39 3.71
C TRP A 263 -3.41 -5.25 5.23
N PHE A 264 -2.24 -4.87 5.72
CA PHE A 264 -2.04 -4.58 7.14
C PHE A 264 -1.02 -3.45 7.32
N PRO A 265 -1.24 -2.57 8.30
CA PRO A 265 -0.24 -1.58 8.71
C PRO A 265 0.84 -2.26 9.55
N ILE A 266 2.09 -1.85 9.36
CA ILE A 266 3.24 -2.39 10.12
C ILE A 266 3.19 -1.93 11.58
N ASP A 267 2.75 -0.70 11.82
CA ASP A 267 2.70 -0.01 13.11
C ASP A 267 1.38 -0.14 13.87
N ALA A 268 0.47 -0.97 13.41
CA ALA A 268 -0.89 -1.13 13.94
C ALA A 268 -1.73 0.17 13.98
N SER A 269 -1.40 1.16 13.14
CA SER A 269 -2.09 2.46 13.08
C SER A 269 -3.50 2.39 12.51
N ALA A 270 -3.89 1.27 11.91
CA ALA A 270 -5.21 1.07 11.33
C ALA A 270 -5.64 -0.40 11.36
N THR A 271 -6.93 -0.63 11.17
CA THR A 271 -7.50 -1.98 11.09
C THR A 271 -7.11 -2.63 9.76
N PRO A 272 -6.51 -3.82 9.76
CA PRO A 272 -6.21 -4.58 8.55
C PRO A 272 -7.47 -4.91 7.74
N ARG A 273 -7.28 -5.16 6.44
CA ARG A 273 -8.36 -5.56 5.53
C ARG A 273 -8.03 -6.82 4.75
N VAL A 274 -9.05 -7.60 4.46
CA VAL A 274 -8.97 -8.79 3.59
C VAL A 274 -10.03 -8.67 2.51
N TRP A 275 -9.59 -8.67 1.25
CA TRP A 275 -10.47 -8.67 0.09
C TRP A 275 -10.53 -10.06 -0.49
N GLU A 276 -11.76 -10.47 -0.79
CA GLU A 276 -12.10 -11.70 -1.46
C GLU A 276 -12.59 -11.37 -2.87
N ARG A 277 -12.01 -12.00 -3.88
CA ARG A 277 -12.45 -11.78 -5.25
C ARG A 277 -13.81 -12.44 -5.47
N SER A 278 -14.77 -11.68 -6.00
CA SER A 278 -16.04 -12.26 -6.41
C SER A 278 -15.82 -13.36 -7.46
N PRO A 279 -16.46 -14.54 -7.33
CA PRO A 279 -16.33 -15.63 -8.28
C PRO A 279 -16.99 -15.32 -9.64
N PHE A 280 -17.74 -14.22 -9.75
CA PHE A 280 -18.43 -13.86 -10.99
C PHE A 280 -17.42 -13.59 -12.13
N GLY A 281 -17.47 -14.44 -13.14
CA GLY A 281 -16.70 -14.29 -14.38
C GLY A 281 -15.31 -14.94 -14.40
N THR A 282 -14.83 -15.55 -13.32
CA THR A 282 -13.48 -16.15 -13.28
C THR A 282 -13.45 -17.66 -13.07
N GLY A 283 -14.52 -18.25 -12.58
CA GLY A 283 -14.54 -19.69 -12.22
C GLY A 283 -13.72 -20.07 -10.98
N HIS A 284 -12.97 -19.13 -10.39
CA HIS A 284 -12.18 -19.34 -9.18
C HIS A 284 -12.81 -18.59 -8.01
N ALA A 285 -13.32 -19.31 -7.05
CA ALA A 285 -13.81 -18.76 -5.79
C ALA A 285 -12.67 -18.72 -4.75
N PRO A 286 -12.64 -17.71 -3.86
CA PRO A 286 -11.76 -17.74 -2.70
C PRO A 286 -12.12 -18.92 -1.81
N ASP A 287 -11.12 -19.55 -1.20
CA ASP A 287 -11.33 -20.55 -0.16
C ASP A 287 -11.89 -19.87 1.10
N PRO A 288 -13.13 -20.16 1.52
CA PRO A 288 -13.74 -19.49 2.68
C PRO A 288 -12.99 -19.74 3.99
N ALA A 289 -12.38 -20.92 4.15
CA ALA A 289 -11.62 -21.25 5.35
C ALA A 289 -10.31 -20.47 5.40
N ALA A 290 -9.66 -20.31 4.24
CA ALA A 290 -8.48 -19.47 4.08
C ALA A 290 -8.78 -17.98 4.38
N ALA A 291 -9.87 -17.48 3.83
CA ALA A 291 -10.31 -16.10 4.08
C ALA A 291 -10.65 -15.86 5.56
N ALA A 292 -11.32 -16.82 6.21
CA ALA A 292 -11.64 -16.75 7.64
C ALA A 292 -10.36 -16.75 8.49
N LEU A 293 -9.41 -17.64 8.18
CA LEU A 293 -8.12 -17.71 8.87
C LEU A 293 -7.35 -16.38 8.76
N LEU A 294 -7.28 -15.80 7.57
CA LEU A 294 -6.60 -14.52 7.38
C LEU A 294 -7.25 -13.39 8.17
N ARG A 295 -8.57 -13.31 8.19
CA ARG A 295 -9.29 -12.30 8.99
C ARG A 295 -9.01 -12.46 10.47
N GLU A 296 -8.99 -13.70 10.98
CA GLU A 296 -8.65 -13.98 12.37
C GLU A 296 -7.22 -13.55 12.69
N VAL A 297 -6.22 -13.99 11.90
CA VAL A 297 -4.80 -13.68 12.09
C VAL A 297 -4.54 -12.18 12.06
N LEU A 298 -5.16 -11.47 11.12
CA LEU A 298 -4.96 -10.04 10.96
C LEU A 298 -5.88 -9.20 11.86
N GLN A 299 -6.88 -9.83 12.51
CA GLN A 299 -7.96 -9.12 13.21
C GLN A 299 -8.68 -8.13 12.27
N ALA A 300 -8.86 -8.55 11.02
CA ALA A 300 -9.41 -7.72 9.96
C ALA A 300 -10.94 -7.65 10.04
N ALA A 301 -11.49 -6.50 9.69
CA ALA A 301 -12.93 -6.36 9.49
C ALA A 301 -13.40 -7.22 8.30
N ARG A 302 -14.65 -7.73 8.39
CA ARG A 302 -15.29 -8.42 7.27
C ARG A 302 -15.82 -7.38 6.29
N GLU A 303 -15.29 -7.34 5.10
CA GLU A 303 -15.86 -6.58 3.98
C GLU A 303 -16.35 -7.58 2.92
N THR A 304 -17.65 -7.52 2.63
CA THR A 304 -18.28 -8.24 1.51
C THR A 304 -18.55 -7.23 0.40
N TRP A 305 -17.98 -7.49 -0.75
CA TRP A 305 -18.20 -6.71 -1.99
C TRP A 305 -19.05 -7.50 -2.99
#